data_5a90fc4e435f81852ba514ab789e24aa
#
_entry.id   5a90fc4e435f81852ba514ab789e24aa
#
_cell.length_a   1.000
_cell.length_b   1.000
_cell.length_c   1.000
_cell.angle_alpha   90.00
_cell.angle_beta   90.00
_cell.angle_gamma   90.00
#
_symmetry.space_group_name_H-M   'P 1'
#
loop_
_entity.id
_entity.type
_entity.pdbx_description
1 polymer ?
#
loop_
_entity_poly.entity_id
_entity_poly.type
_entity_poly.pdbx_seq_one_letter_code
_entity_poly.pdbx_strand_id
1 'polypeptide(L)'
;MLISSLLPAVLLIGYVRYRDRRRPEPMMRIIQAVIYGLFSAFLAVPLAMALEGLVYSSGYGIFAVLPFVRGVFSAFVGAAIPEESMKLLMLWLMLRNCDDFDEAMDGIVYAVCIGMGFAGLENVLYVFQSEDGWATTALMRSLLAVPGHYIFAVLMGFFYSLAHFYPRRYRKYRYF
;
A
#
# COMPACT_ATOMS: atom_id res chain seq x y z
N MET A 1 8.99 1.56 21.16
CA MET A 1 9.04 2.09 19.77
C MET A 1 8.76 1.00 18.72
N LEU A 2 9.65 -0.02 18.50
CA LEU A 2 9.43 -1.04 17.45
C LEU A 2 8.09 -1.78 17.59
N ILE A 3 7.75 -2.26 18.77
CA ILE A 3 6.48 -2.99 18.98
C ILE A 3 5.29 -2.11 18.65
N SER A 4 5.25 -0.87 19.13
CA SER A 4 4.15 0.06 18.85
C SER A 4 4.04 0.43 17.38
N SER A 5 5.14 0.45 16.63
CA SER A 5 5.15 0.73 15.19
C SER A 5 4.61 -0.44 14.37
N LEU A 6 4.95 -1.68 14.73
CA LEU A 6 4.63 -2.87 13.94
C LEU A 6 3.31 -3.53 14.34
N LEU A 7 2.90 -3.39 15.61
CA LEU A 7 1.71 -4.07 16.15
C LEU A 7 0.44 -3.86 15.33
N PRO A 8 0.08 -2.64 14.88
CA PRO A 8 -1.14 -2.43 14.09
C PRO A 8 -1.13 -3.20 12.76
N ALA A 9 0.01 -3.20 12.06
CA ALA A 9 0.17 -3.93 10.80
C ALA A 9 0.06 -5.45 11.01
N VAL A 10 0.70 -5.99 12.05
CA VAL A 10 0.64 -7.42 12.40
C VAL A 10 -0.80 -7.83 12.76
N LEU A 11 -1.53 -7.01 13.52
CA LEU A 11 -2.93 -7.29 13.87
C LEU A 11 -3.83 -7.33 12.62
N LEU A 12 -3.62 -6.43 11.66
CA LEU A 12 -4.41 -6.41 10.42
C LEU A 12 -4.07 -7.57 9.48
N ILE A 13 -2.81 -8.01 9.41
CA ILE A 13 -2.44 -9.27 8.74
C ILE A 13 -3.13 -10.46 9.42
N GLY A 14 -3.10 -10.51 10.74
CA GLY A 14 -3.79 -11.55 11.51
C GLY A 14 -5.30 -11.56 11.25
N TYR A 15 -5.91 -10.37 11.16
CA TYR A 15 -7.34 -10.21 10.87
C TYR A 15 -7.70 -10.71 9.47
N VAL A 16 -6.97 -10.31 8.42
CA VAL A 16 -7.28 -10.77 7.06
C VAL A 16 -7.11 -12.28 6.92
N ARG A 17 -6.09 -12.86 7.54
CA ARG A 17 -5.91 -14.32 7.60
C ARG A 17 -7.03 -15.03 8.36
N TYR A 18 -7.52 -14.45 9.44
CA TYR A 18 -8.69 -14.98 10.15
C TYR A 18 -9.95 -14.95 9.27
N ARG A 19 -10.13 -13.94 8.44
CA ARG A 19 -11.23 -13.88 7.47
C ARG A 19 -11.12 -14.96 6.42
N ASP A 20 -9.90 -15.29 6.01
CA ASP A 20 -9.55 -16.31 5.02
C ASP A 20 -9.41 -17.74 5.59
N ARG A 21 -9.81 -17.97 6.82
CA ARG A 21 -9.60 -19.26 7.54
C ARG A 21 -10.19 -20.50 6.89
N ARG A 22 -11.07 -20.38 5.90
CA ARG A 22 -11.71 -21.50 5.21
C ARG A 22 -10.79 -22.13 4.16
N ARG A 23 -9.94 -21.34 3.54
CA ARG A 23 -8.92 -21.73 2.57
C ARG A 23 -7.66 -20.89 2.80
N PRO A 24 -6.91 -21.15 3.89
CA PRO A 24 -5.85 -20.28 4.32
C PRO A 24 -4.65 -20.35 3.38
N GLU A 25 -4.15 -19.18 2.99
CA GLU A 25 -2.95 -19.05 2.19
C GLU A 25 -1.69 -19.62 2.87
N PRO A 26 -0.77 -20.24 2.10
CA PRO A 26 0.49 -20.75 2.62
C PRO A 26 1.30 -19.66 3.34
N MET A 27 1.83 -19.98 4.53
CA MET A 27 2.59 -19.00 5.34
C MET A 27 3.78 -18.42 4.57
N MET A 28 4.44 -19.23 3.73
CA MET A 28 5.56 -18.74 2.90
C MET A 28 5.12 -17.66 1.93
N ARG A 29 3.91 -17.73 1.36
CA ARG A 29 3.34 -16.72 0.49
C ARG A 29 3.01 -15.44 1.26
N ILE A 30 2.48 -15.57 2.49
CA ILE A 30 2.24 -14.43 3.38
C ILE A 30 3.54 -13.69 3.68
N ILE A 31 4.59 -14.42 4.06
CA ILE A 31 5.91 -13.85 4.32
C ILE A 31 6.47 -13.19 3.05
N GLN A 32 6.37 -13.86 1.91
CA GLN A 32 6.77 -13.30 0.62
C GLN A 32 6.03 -11.99 0.32
N ALA A 33 4.72 -11.93 0.52
CA ALA A 33 3.92 -10.72 0.30
C ALA A 33 4.38 -9.56 1.21
N VAL A 34 4.64 -9.83 2.50
CA VAL A 34 5.17 -8.82 3.42
C VAL A 34 6.54 -8.30 2.95
N ILE A 35 7.43 -9.19 2.48
CA ILE A 35 8.74 -8.79 1.93
C ILE A 35 8.57 -7.92 0.68
N TYR A 36 7.66 -8.27 -0.22
CA TYR A 36 7.33 -7.43 -1.38
C TYR A 36 6.81 -6.05 -0.96
N GLY A 37 6.05 -6.00 0.16
CA GLY A 37 5.62 -4.73 0.77
C GLY A 37 6.80 -3.87 1.24
N LEU A 38 7.79 -4.46 1.91
CA LEU A 38 9.01 -3.75 2.29
C LEU A 38 9.74 -3.20 1.05
N PHE A 39 9.89 -4.00 0.00
CA PHE A 39 10.53 -3.55 -1.24
C PHE A 39 9.74 -2.43 -1.93
N SER A 40 8.41 -2.46 -1.90
CA SER A 40 7.58 -1.40 -2.49
C SER A 40 7.85 -0.04 -1.83
N ALA A 41 8.10 -0.01 -0.51
CA ALA A 41 8.43 1.22 0.21
C ALA A 41 9.76 1.83 -0.27
N PHE A 42 10.79 1.00 -0.48
CA PHE A 42 12.07 1.47 -1.02
C PHE A 42 11.96 2.02 -2.45
N LEU A 43 11.08 1.45 -3.27
CA LEU A 43 10.88 1.89 -4.66
C LEU A 43 9.97 3.12 -4.77
N ALA A 44 9.04 3.30 -3.82
CA ALA A 44 8.14 4.45 -3.81
C ALA A 44 8.88 5.79 -3.62
N VAL A 45 9.93 5.82 -2.78
CA VAL A 45 10.69 7.04 -2.50
C VAL A 45 11.34 7.65 -3.76
N PRO A 46 12.17 6.94 -4.55
CA PRO A 46 12.75 7.53 -5.76
C PRO A 46 11.70 7.89 -6.81
N LEU A 47 10.60 7.15 -6.90
CA LEU A 47 9.48 7.49 -7.79
C LEU A 47 8.80 8.79 -7.36
N ALA A 48 8.54 8.97 -6.07
CA ALA A 48 7.99 10.20 -5.52
C ALA A 48 8.88 11.41 -5.84
N MET A 49 10.19 11.28 -5.57
CA MET A 49 11.18 12.33 -5.87
C MET A 49 11.23 12.67 -7.37
N ALA A 50 11.15 11.67 -8.25
CA ALA A 50 11.14 11.89 -9.69
C ALA A 50 9.87 12.62 -10.15
N LEU A 51 8.71 12.23 -9.65
CA LEU A 51 7.43 12.88 -9.99
C LEU A 51 7.35 14.31 -9.46
N GLU A 52 7.75 14.56 -8.23
CA GLU A 52 7.84 15.91 -7.67
C GLU A 52 8.84 16.76 -8.45
N GLY A 53 10.03 16.24 -8.77
CA GLY A 53 11.04 16.93 -9.56
C GLY A 53 10.55 17.35 -10.95
N LEU A 54 9.82 16.46 -11.64
CA LEU A 54 9.21 16.76 -12.95
C LEU A 54 8.20 17.89 -12.87
N VAL A 55 7.41 17.93 -11.81
CA VAL A 55 6.40 18.97 -11.62
C VAL A 55 7.03 20.30 -11.24
N TYR A 56 7.99 20.32 -10.33
CA TYR A 56 8.69 21.56 -9.96
C TYR A 56 9.51 22.15 -11.12
N SER A 57 10.12 21.29 -11.96
CA SER A 57 10.90 21.74 -13.13
C SER A 57 10.05 22.32 -14.26
N SER A 58 8.78 21.94 -14.34
CA SER A 58 7.85 22.43 -15.38
C SER A 58 7.28 23.85 -15.09
N GLY A 59 7.77 24.55 -14.09
CA GLY A 59 7.48 25.97 -13.87
C GLY A 59 6.08 26.29 -13.32
N TYR A 60 5.46 25.36 -12.61
CA TYR A 60 4.13 25.53 -12.01
C TYR A 60 4.15 26.54 -10.84
N GLY A 61 4.40 27.82 -11.12
CA GLY A 61 4.31 28.90 -10.14
C GLY A 61 2.93 29.00 -9.45
N ILE A 62 1.86 28.47 -10.06
CA ILE A 62 0.52 28.45 -9.49
C ILE A 62 0.43 27.58 -8.23
N PHE A 63 1.21 26.51 -8.12
CA PHE A 63 1.25 25.66 -6.92
C PHE A 63 1.96 26.33 -5.74
N ALA A 64 2.85 27.29 -6.02
CA ALA A 64 3.50 28.08 -4.97
C ALA A 64 2.57 29.14 -4.35
N VAL A 65 1.55 29.58 -5.09
CA VAL A 65 0.66 30.67 -4.69
C VAL A 65 -0.53 30.19 -3.84
N LEU A 66 -0.98 28.93 -4.00
CA LEU A 66 -2.14 28.38 -3.28
C LEU A 66 -1.70 27.22 -2.37
N PRO A 67 -1.52 27.43 -1.06
CA PRO A 67 -1.06 26.41 -0.11
C PRO A 67 -1.92 25.15 -0.10
N PHE A 68 -3.24 25.28 -0.25
CA PHE A 68 -4.15 24.13 -0.33
C PHE A 68 -3.89 23.27 -1.57
N VAL A 69 -3.75 23.88 -2.75
CA VAL A 69 -3.46 23.16 -4.00
C VAL A 69 -2.10 22.45 -3.92
N ARG A 70 -1.11 23.11 -3.35
CA ARG A 70 0.21 22.52 -3.09
C ARG A 70 0.09 21.30 -2.17
N GLY A 71 -0.67 21.39 -1.07
CA GLY A 71 -0.89 20.28 -0.13
C GLY A 71 -1.56 19.07 -0.79
N VAL A 72 -2.63 19.32 -1.56
CA VAL A 72 -3.32 18.24 -2.32
C VAL A 72 -2.38 17.60 -3.34
N PHE A 73 -1.65 18.43 -4.08
CA PHE A 73 -0.70 17.93 -5.09
C PHE A 73 0.41 17.08 -4.46
N SER A 74 1.04 17.56 -3.39
CA SER A 74 2.08 16.81 -2.68
C SER A 74 1.54 15.50 -2.10
N ALA A 75 0.33 15.49 -1.55
CA ALA A 75 -0.29 14.28 -1.03
C ALA A 75 -0.57 13.23 -2.13
N PHE A 76 -1.00 13.66 -3.33
CA PHE A 76 -1.30 12.72 -4.41
C PHE A 76 -0.06 12.31 -5.19
N VAL A 77 0.73 13.27 -5.66
CA VAL A 77 1.87 13.01 -6.56
C VAL A 77 3.14 12.67 -5.79
N GLY A 78 3.33 13.29 -4.62
CA GLY A 78 4.49 13.00 -3.76
C GLY A 78 4.33 11.74 -2.90
N ALA A 79 3.09 11.30 -2.64
CA ALA A 79 2.87 10.13 -1.78
C ALA A 79 1.94 9.10 -2.41
N ALA A 80 0.64 9.37 -2.53
CA ALA A 80 -0.36 8.35 -2.84
C ALA A 80 -0.10 7.60 -4.16
N ILE A 81 0.18 8.30 -5.26
CA ILE A 81 0.44 7.68 -6.56
C ILE A 81 1.71 6.82 -6.54
N PRO A 82 2.88 7.30 -6.08
CA PRO A 82 4.08 6.47 -5.99
C PRO A 82 3.88 5.23 -5.13
N GLU A 83 3.31 5.38 -3.94
CA GLU A 83 3.14 4.30 -2.99
C GLU A 83 2.20 3.22 -3.50
N GLU A 84 0.99 3.60 -3.93
CA GLU A 84 0.01 2.63 -4.39
C GLU A 84 0.42 1.99 -5.73
N SER A 85 1.13 2.72 -6.61
CA SER A 85 1.68 2.16 -7.84
C SER A 85 2.75 1.11 -7.57
N MET A 86 3.64 1.33 -6.59
CA MET A 86 4.68 0.36 -6.24
C MET A 86 4.10 -0.87 -5.52
N LYS A 87 3.10 -0.69 -4.66
CA LYS A 87 2.36 -1.81 -4.04
C LYS A 87 1.66 -2.65 -5.11
N LEU A 88 0.99 -2.01 -6.08
CA LEU A 88 0.34 -2.69 -7.20
C LEU A 88 1.34 -3.44 -8.09
N LEU A 89 2.49 -2.84 -8.38
CA LEU A 89 3.57 -3.49 -9.12
C LEU A 89 4.05 -4.75 -8.39
N MET A 90 4.25 -4.67 -7.07
CA MET A 90 4.67 -5.82 -6.26
C MET A 90 3.59 -6.92 -6.23
N LEU A 91 2.32 -6.55 -6.11
CA LEU A 91 1.21 -7.48 -6.19
C LEU A 91 1.19 -8.19 -7.54
N TRP A 92 1.32 -7.46 -8.64
CA TRP A 92 1.36 -8.03 -9.98
C TRP A 92 2.57 -8.96 -10.17
N LEU A 93 3.77 -8.56 -9.73
CA LEU A 93 4.98 -9.39 -9.81
C LEU A 93 4.82 -10.70 -9.05
N MET A 94 4.17 -10.65 -7.87
CA MET A 94 3.92 -11.84 -7.06
C MET A 94 2.88 -12.76 -7.68
N LEU A 95 1.76 -12.21 -8.17
CA LEU A 95 0.60 -13.02 -8.56
C LEU A 95 0.63 -13.50 -10.03
N ARG A 96 1.45 -12.88 -10.89
CA ARG A 96 1.50 -13.25 -12.32
C ARG A 96 1.87 -14.71 -12.61
N ASN A 97 2.60 -15.36 -11.68
CA ASN A 97 3.04 -16.77 -11.78
C ASN A 97 2.80 -17.48 -10.43
N CYS A 98 1.69 -17.22 -9.76
CA CYS A 98 1.37 -17.81 -8.47
C CYS A 98 0.26 -18.84 -8.62
N ASP A 99 0.61 -20.11 -8.46
CA ASP A 99 -0.33 -21.22 -8.55
C ASP A 99 -1.32 -21.24 -7.36
N ASP A 100 -0.91 -20.65 -6.23
CA ASP A 100 -1.75 -20.51 -5.03
C ASP A 100 -2.81 -19.41 -5.17
N PHE A 101 -2.81 -18.61 -6.25
CA PHE A 101 -3.81 -17.57 -6.52
C PHE A 101 -4.98 -18.17 -7.28
N ASP A 102 -5.88 -18.89 -6.59
CA ASP A 102 -6.96 -19.65 -7.18
C ASP A 102 -8.38 -19.12 -6.87
N GLU A 103 -8.50 -18.20 -5.88
CA GLU A 103 -9.78 -17.53 -5.58
C GLU A 103 -9.64 -16.00 -5.40
N ALA A 104 -10.78 -15.31 -5.44
CA ALA A 104 -10.78 -13.84 -5.41
C ALA A 104 -10.35 -13.27 -4.05
N MET A 105 -10.46 -14.03 -2.97
CA MET A 105 -10.05 -13.61 -1.63
C MET A 105 -8.53 -13.55 -1.49
N ASP A 106 -7.80 -14.42 -2.19
CA ASP A 106 -6.33 -14.49 -2.13
C ASP A 106 -5.67 -13.17 -2.55
N GLY A 107 -6.19 -12.56 -3.63
CA GLY A 107 -5.70 -11.25 -4.07
C GLY A 107 -5.89 -10.16 -3.01
N ILE A 108 -6.95 -10.22 -2.20
CA ILE A 108 -7.14 -9.31 -1.06
C ILE A 108 -6.13 -9.63 0.04
N VAL A 109 -5.94 -10.91 0.37
CA VAL A 109 -4.99 -11.35 1.40
C VAL A 109 -3.57 -10.92 1.06
N TYR A 110 -3.12 -11.19 -0.17
CA TYR A 110 -1.78 -10.81 -0.62
C TYR A 110 -1.60 -9.30 -0.71
N ALA A 111 -2.58 -8.56 -1.25
CA ALA A 111 -2.51 -7.10 -1.31
C ALA A 111 -2.44 -6.47 0.10
N VAL A 112 -3.22 -6.99 1.06
CA VAL A 112 -3.17 -6.55 2.46
C VAL A 112 -1.81 -6.85 3.07
N CYS A 113 -1.23 -8.04 2.85
CA CYS A 113 0.09 -8.38 3.37
C CYS A 113 1.18 -7.45 2.79
N ILE A 114 1.11 -7.12 1.48
CA ILE A 114 2.00 -6.14 0.84
C ILE A 114 1.79 -4.74 1.47
N GLY A 115 0.54 -4.28 1.56
CA GLY A 115 0.21 -2.98 2.14
C GLY A 115 0.65 -2.84 3.60
N MET A 116 0.51 -3.89 4.39
CA MET A 116 0.95 -3.91 5.80
C MET A 116 2.47 -4.04 5.94
N GLY A 117 3.15 -4.72 5.04
CA GLY A 117 4.62 -4.71 4.96
C GLY A 117 5.15 -3.30 4.69
N PHE A 118 4.57 -2.60 3.71
CA PHE A 118 4.86 -1.19 3.42
C PHE A 118 4.62 -0.31 4.66
N ALA A 119 3.40 -0.33 5.19
CA ALA A 119 2.99 0.51 6.32
C ALA A 119 3.81 0.23 7.59
N GLY A 120 4.20 -1.02 7.82
CA GLY A 120 5.04 -1.39 8.96
C GLY A 120 6.43 -0.75 8.88
N LEU A 121 7.09 -0.80 7.72
CA LEU A 121 8.38 -0.14 7.52
C LEU A 121 8.25 1.38 7.65
N GLU A 122 7.27 1.96 7.00
CA GLU A 122 7.01 3.39 7.05
C GLU A 122 6.74 3.85 8.50
N ASN A 123 5.94 3.12 9.27
CA ASN A 123 5.70 3.41 10.68
C ASN A 123 6.98 3.40 11.52
N VAL A 124 7.85 2.41 11.31
CA VAL A 124 9.14 2.36 11.98
C VAL A 124 9.94 3.62 11.68
N LEU A 125 10.08 4.00 10.40
CA LEU A 125 10.84 5.19 10.01
C LEU A 125 10.29 6.46 10.65
N TYR A 126 8.97 6.71 10.57
CA TYR A 126 8.35 7.90 11.16
C TYR A 126 8.47 7.97 12.68
N VAL A 127 8.29 6.85 13.37
CA VAL A 127 8.39 6.81 14.83
C VAL A 127 9.82 7.06 15.30
N PHE A 128 10.82 6.52 14.59
CA PHE A 128 12.23 6.75 14.93
C PHE A 128 12.71 8.16 14.59
N GLN A 129 12.10 8.81 13.59
CA GLN A 129 12.40 10.21 13.24
C GLN A 129 11.72 11.23 14.17
N SER A 130 10.71 10.82 14.94
CA SER A 130 9.90 11.74 15.76
C SER A 130 10.51 12.11 17.12
N GLU A 131 11.72 11.66 17.41
CA GLU A 131 12.44 11.93 18.67
C GLU A 131 11.52 11.93 19.91
N ASP A 132 11.29 13.10 20.54
CA ASP A 132 10.45 13.22 21.75
C ASP A 132 8.96 12.98 21.53
N GLY A 133 8.48 13.07 20.28
CA GLY A 133 7.06 12.88 19.90
C GLY A 133 6.67 11.47 19.49
N TRP A 134 7.55 10.49 19.61
CA TRP A 134 7.37 9.14 19.04
C TRP A 134 6.06 8.43 19.45
N ALA A 135 5.60 8.60 20.70
CA ALA A 135 4.40 7.93 21.19
C ALA A 135 3.14 8.50 20.51
N THR A 136 3.07 9.82 20.35
CA THR A 136 1.97 10.49 19.63
C THR A 136 1.99 10.12 18.15
N THR A 137 3.15 10.12 17.52
CA THR A 137 3.32 9.69 16.12
C THR A 137 2.88 8.24 15.94
N ALA A 138 3.32 7.31 16.81
CA ALA A 138 2.92 5.91 16.78
C ALA A 138 1.40 5.75 16.92
N LEU A 139 0.77 6.48 17.85
CA LEU A 139 -0.67 6.44 18.08
C LEU A 139 -1.44 6.96 16.85
N MET A 140 -1.11 8.15 16.35
CA MET A 140 -1.77 8.76 15.21
C MET A 140 -1.65 7.90 13.95
N ARG A 141 -0.47 7.37 13.69
CA ARG A 141 -0.24 6.47 12.55
C ARG A 141 -0.99 5.14 12.69
N SER A 142 -1.08 4.61 13.91
CA SER A 142 -1.84 3.38 14.20
C SER A 142 -3.35 3.54 13.96
N LEU A 143 -3.88 4.74 14.20
CA LEU A 143 -5.32 5.03 14.05
C LEU A 143 -5.71 5.53 12.65
N LEU A 144 -4.80 6.16 11.92
CA LEU A 144 -5.10 6.82 10.64
C LEU A 144 -4.33 6.21 9.48
N ALA A 145 -2.99 6.22 9.53
CA ALA A 145 -2.16 5.82 8.39
C ALA A 145 -2.26 4.31 8.12
N VAL A 146 -2.05 3.46 9.12
CA VAL A 146 -2.08 2.00 8.93
C VAL A 146 -3.46 1.50 8.49
N PRO A 147 -4.60 1.92 9.09
CA PRO A 147 -5.92 1.59 8.57
C PRO A 147 -6.17 2.15 7.16
N GLY A 148 -5.63 3.31 6.82
CA GLY A 148 -5.69 3.87 5.47
C GLY A 148 -5.03 2.94 4.45
N HIS A 149 -3.78 2.53 4.69
CA HIS A 149 -3.08 1.55 3.84
C HIS A 149 -3.83 0.21 3.76
N TYR A 150 -4.43 -0.24 4.86
CA TYR A 150 -5.25 -1.46 4.87
C TYR A 150 -6.45 -1.35 3.92
N ILE A 151 -7.21 -0.24 3.98
CA ILE A 151 -8.38 -0.01 3.13
C ILE A 151 -7.97 0.03 1.66
N PHE A 152 -6.92 0.78 1.31
CA PHE A 152 -6.42 0.84 -0.06
C PHE A 152 -5.93 -0.53 -0.55
N ALA A 153 -5.26 -1.30 0.29
CA ALA A 153 -4.84 -2.65 -0.05
C ALA A 153 -6.02 -3.60 -0.30
N VAL A 154 -7.08 -3.54 0.52
CA VAL A 154 -8.31 -4.31 0.31
C VAL A 154 -8.95 -3.95 -1.04
N LEU A 155 -9.08 -2.67 -1.35
CA LEU A 155 -9.61 -2.21 -2.64
C LEU A 155 -8.74 -2.65 -3.81
N MET A 156 -7.42 -2.50 -3.71
CA MET A 156 -6.46 -2.93 -4.72
C MET A 156 -6.58 -4.43 -5.00
N GLY A 157 -6.55 -5.27 -3.96
CA GLY A 157 -6.67 -6.72 -4.08
C GLY A 157 -8.02 -7.15 -4.65
N PHE A 158 -9.10 -6.50 -4.22
CA PHE A 158 -10.44 -6.76 -4.74
C PHE A 158 -10.53 -6.48 -6.26
N PHE A 159 -10.11 -5.30 -6.70
CA PHE A 159 -10.18 -4.97 -8.13
C PHE A 159 -9.19 -5.78 -8.96
N TYR A 160 -8.02 -6.12 -8.41
CA TYR A 160 -7.06 -7.01 -9.07
C TYR A 160 -7.65 -8.39 -9.30
N SER A 161 -8.26 -8.99 -8.27
CA SER A 161 -8.94 -10.29 -8.37
C SER A 161 -10.10 -10.27 -9.34
N LEU A 162 -10.92 -9.20 -9.33
CA LEU A 162 -11.99 -9.05 -10.30
C LEU A 162 -11.47 -9.01 -11.74
N ALA A 163 -10.39 -8.29 -11.99
CA ALA A 163 -9.78 -8.21 -13.31
C ALA A 163 -9.19 -9.57 -13.75
N HIS A 164 -8.67 -10.36 -12.83
CA HIS A 164 -8.08 -11.66 -13.10
C HIS A 164 -9.14 -12.74 -13.36
N PHE A 165 -10.08 -12.93 -12.43
CA PHE A 165 -11.04 -14.05 -12.47
C PHE A 165 -12.26 -13.77 -13.36
N TYR A 166 -12.62 -12.48 -13.58
CA TYR A 166 -13.82 -12.11 -14.33
C TYR A 166 -13.56 -11.21 -15.56
N PRO A 167 -12.55 -11.49 -16.39
CA PRO A 167 -12.13 -10.59 -17.47
C PRO A 167 -13.23 -10.34 -18.51
N ARG A 168 -14.15 -11.31 -18.74
CA ARG A 168 -15.23 -11.20 -19.74
C ARG A 168 -16.36 -10.26 -19.32
N ARG A 169 -16.62 -10.15 -18.02
CA ARG A 169 -17.71 -9.31 -17.48
C ARG A 169 -17.36 -7.82 -17.56
N TYR A 170 -16.07 -7.47 -17.39
CA TYR A 170 -15.58 -6.09 -17.48
C TYR A 170 -15.25 -5.64 -18.90
N ARG A 171 -15.06 -6.56 -19.85
CA ARG A 171 -14.82 -6.22 -21.26
C ARG A 171 -16.00 -5.46 -21.89
N LYS A 172 -17.22 -5.65 -21.38
CA LYS A 172 -18.44 -4.94 -21.84
C LYS A 172 -18.44 -3.45 -21.44
N TYR A 173 -17.74 -3.07 -20.39
CA TYR A 173 -17.64 -1.68 -19.88
C TYR A 173 -16.41 -0.92 -20.37
N ARG A 174 -15.53 -1.57 -21.14
CA ARG A 174 -14.29 -0.95 -21.68
C ARG A 174 -14.54 -0.11 -22.94
N TYR A 175 -15.76 -0.08 -23.45
CA TYR A 175 -16.14 0.65 -24.65
C TYR A 175 -17.14 1.79 -24.39
N PHE A 176 -17.32 2.19 -23.16
CA PHE A 176 -18.01 3.38 -22.71
C PHE A 176 -17.06 4.18 -21.81
#